data_463dd50be849f6c4343d58f8f7d38e9e
#
_entry.id   463dd50be849f6c4343d58f8f7d38e9e
#
_cell.length_a   1.000
_cell.length_b   1.000
_cell.length_c   1.000
_cell.angle_alpha   90.00
_cell.angle_beta   90.00
_cell.angle_gamma   90.00
#
_symmetry.space_group_name_H-M   'P 1'
#
loop_
_entity.id
_entity.type
_entity.pdbx_description
1 polymer ?
#
loop_
_entity_poly.entity_id
_entity_poly.type
_entity_poly.pdbx_seq_one_letter_code
_entity_poly.pdbx_strand_id
1 'polypeptide(L)'
;MKAKRMAAVLLAAALTLPCWNLAAQAAFSDVPSNAWYAQDVAAAEKSGILQGTGNGRFSPDGNLTLAQAITMAARTYAYERGETIPKTGGSTWYSDFLQYASDKGICAIGEFGAAYDNFCNRLTMAKLFARVVPESTATQRNDVTSLPDVQSASENQAVFTLYQLGILTGSDKYGTFHPYQYIKRSETAAILNRVLNPDTRKSFTLEKAPTLEQIYANALVQAWDYFKDDIINAHSIGINLGEFGYALYDIDNNGVPELLVGFTGEDETEFVSAAYTIQNYHAVCLFTGSIPQGNVYQDNYVLYPNGVIENFWYAGNQGYGSAYYKLNSSGSLKLLEAWEFQYDPNPNKQYRYSSTSTDPWGNPKAFKYVKESYINNLANKYGDTLRFNFIPVFD
;
A
#
# COMPACT_ATOMS: atom_id res chain seq x y z
N MET A 1 -25.34 1.58 90.49
CA MET A 1 -24.86 0.42 89.72
C MET A 1 -24.51 0.88 88.31
N LYS A 2 -23.26 0.85 87.98
CA LYS A 2 -22.73 1.44 86.73
C LYS A 2 -22.57 0.36 85.68
N ALA A 3 -23.30 0.43 84.57
CA ALA A 3 -23.06 -0.44 83.42
C ALA A 3 -21.95 0.12 82.53
N LYS A 4 -20.90 -0.66 82.34
CA LYS A 4 -19.80 -0.35 81.44
C LYS A 4 -20.17 -0.71 80.02
N ARG A 5 -20.16 0.28 79.10
CA ARG A 5 -20.26 0.04 77.66
C ARG A 5 -18.87 -0.31 77.16
N MET A 6 -18.70 -1.53 76.63
CA MET A 6 -17.55 -1.91 75.83
C MET A 6 -17.84 -1.55 74.39
N ALA A 7 -17.06 -0.63 73.83
CA ALA A 7 -17.04 -0.35 72.41
C ALA A 7 -16.17 -1.38 71.68
N ALA A 8 -16.74 -2.16 70.76
CA ALA A 8 -16.01 -3.03 69.87
C ALA A 8 -15.55 -2.21 68.66
N VAL A 9 -14.23 -2.05 68.51
CA VAL A 9 -13.59 -1.45 67.33
C VAL A 9 -13.46 -2.58 66.32
N LEU A 10 -14.27 -2.54 65.27
CA LEU A 10 -14.11 -3.40 64.08
C LEU A 10 -13.02 -2.79 63.20
N LEU A 11 -11.82 -3.43 63.21
CA LEU A 11 -10.73 -3.14 62.31
C LEU A 11 -11.05 -3.78 60.95
N ALA A 12 -11.55 -3.01 59.98
CA ALA A 12 -11.72 -3.43 58.63
C ALA A 12 -10.33 -3.44 57.95
N ALA A 13 -9.69 -4.59 57.92
CA ALA A 13 -8.49 -4.82 57.07
C ALA A 13 -8.97 -4.91 55.63
N ALA A 14 -8.80 -3.82 54.86
CA ALA A 14 -8.94 -3.84 53.43
C ALA A 14 -7.81 -4.71 52.83
N LEU A 15 -8.13 -5.93 52.50
CA LEU A 15 -7.29 -6.79 51.67
C LEU A 15 -7.26 -6.18 50.24
N THR A 16 -6.30 -5.30 49.99
CA THR A 16 -5.92 -4.96 48.60
C THR A 16 -5.26 -6.18 48.01
N LEU A 17 -6.04 -7.04 47.36
CA LEU A 17 -5.51 -8.03 46.45
C LEU A 17 -4.83 -7.27 45.32
N PRO A 18 -3.54 -7.50 45.05
CA PRO A 18 -2.94 -6.96 43.82
C PRO A 18 -3.70 -7.60 42.67
N CYS A 19 -4.36 -6.77 41.85
CA CYS A 19 -4.78 -7.17 40.52
C CYS A 19 -3.52 -7.54 39.75
N TRP A 20 -3.15 -8.79 39.85
CA TRP A 20 -2.21 -9.35 38.89
C TRP A 20 -2.94 -9.31 37.55
N ASN A 21 -2.58 -8.31 36.73
CA ASN A 21 -2.80 -8.43 35.30
C ASN A 21 -2.06 -9.71 34.90
N LEU A 22 -2.78 -10.82 34.84
CA LEU A 22 -2.34 -11.95 34.03
C LEU A 22 -2.32 -11.41 32.60
N ALA A 23 -1.20 -10.86 32.20
CA ALA A 23 -0.90 -10.71 30.80
C ALA A 23 -1.09 -12.11 30.22
N ALA A 24 -2.12 -12.31 29.41
CA ALA A 24 -2.32 -13.55 28.71
C ALA A 24 -1.03 -13.83 27.97
N GLN A 25 -0.26 -14.82 28.49
CA GLN A 25 0.99 -15.22 27.89
C GLN A 25 0.62 -15.72 26.50
N ALA A 26 1.10 -15.02 25.45
CA ALA A 26 0.84 -15.43 24.09
C ALA A 26 1.21 -16.91 23.95
N ALA A 27 0.25 -17.74 23.57
CA ALA A 27 0.46 -19.19 23.38
C ALA A 27 1.49 -19.47 22.28
N PHE A 28 1.81 -18.47 21.46
CA PHE A 28 2.73 -18.54 20.34
C PHE A 28 3.97 -17.70 20.56
N SER A 29 5.14 -18.27 20.31
CA SER A 29 6.44 -17.64 20.52
C SER A 29 6.72 -16.41 19.64
N ASP A 30 6.00 -16.29 18.52
CA ASP A 30 6.11 -15.21 17.54
C ASP A 30 4.95 -14.18 17.61
N VAL A 31 4.18 -14.21 18.72
CA VAL A 31 3.14 -13.21 19.01
C VAL A 31 3.56 -12.42 20.24
N PRO A 32 4.15 -11.23 20.08
CA PRO A 32 4.49 -10.37 21.20
C PRO A 32 3.23 -9.97 21.99
N SER A 33 3.28 -9.99 23.32
CA SER A 33 2.13 -9.70 24.18
C SER A 33 1.58 -8.27 24.00
N ASN A 34 2.39 -7.35 23.52
CA ASN A 34 2.03 -5.96 23.20
C ASN A 34 1.63 -5.76 21.74
N ALA A 35 1.60 -6.80 20.90
CA ALA A 35 1.14 -6.68 19.52
C ALA A 35 -0.36 -6.35 19.51
N TRP A 36 -0.78 -5.49 18.56
CA TRP A 36 -2.17 -5.05 18.44
C TRP A 36 -3.17 -6.21 18.24
N TYR A 37 -2.69 -7.32 17.70
CA TYR A 37 -3.47 -8.54 17.40
C TYR A 37 -3.35 -9.62 18.50
N ALA A 38 -2.57 -9.42 19.56
CA ALA A 38 -2.28 -10.48 20.52
C ALA A 38 -3.54 -11.06 21.20
N GLN A 39 -4.47 -10.20 21.60
CA GLN A 39 -5.74 -10.61 22.20
C GLN A 39 -6.65 -11.32 21.19
N ASP A 40 -6.68 -10.85 19.94
CA ASP A 40 -7.48 -11.45 18.87
C ASP A 40 -6.95 -12.85 18.52
N VAL A 41 -5.63 -13.04 18.47
CA VAL A 41 -4.98 -14.33 18.26
C VAL A 41 -5.33 -15.29 19.38
N ALA A 42 -5.25 -14.88 20.64
CA ALA A 42 -5.61 -15.71 21.77
C ALA A 42 -7.10 -16.14 21.76
N ALA A 43 -7.99 -15.22 21.38
CA ALA A 43 -9.42 -15.51 21.22
C ALA A 43 -9.68 -16.50 20.06
N ALA A 44 -9.02 -16.30 18.93
CA ALA A 44 -9.14 -17.17 17.75
C ALA A 44 -8.61 -18.58 18.03
N GLU A 45 -7.50 -18.71 18.75
CA GLU A 45 -6.97 -19.99 19.20
C GLU A 45 -7.93 -20.71 20.15
N LYS A 46 -8.43 -20.00 21.17
CA LYS A 46 -9.40 -20.54 22.15
C LYS A 46 -10.66 -21.07 21.47
N SER A 47 -11.14 -20.44 20.40
CA SER A 47 -12.29 -20.93 19.62
C SER A 47 -11.98 -22.19 18.81
N GLY A 48 -10.71 -22.56 18.62
CA GLY A 48 -10.28 -23.66 17.77
C GLY A 48 -10.43 -23.42 16.27
N ILE A 49 -10.91 -22.24 15.85
CA ILE A 49 -11.17 -21.91 14.44
C ILE A 49 -9.86 -21.58 13.71
N LEU A 50 -9.00 -20.80 14.33
CA LEU A 50 -7.68 -20.44 13.81
C LEU A 50 -6.60 -21.05 14.70
N GLN A 51 -5.76 -21.90 14.11
CA GLN A 51 -4.69 -22.62 14.81
C GLN A 51 -3.32 -22.09 14.43
N GLY A 52 -2.30 -22.40 15.24
CA GLY A 52 -0.91 -22.11 14.89
C GLY A 52 -0.42 -22.89 13.66
N THR A 53 0.75 -22.51 13.17
CA THR A 53 1.40 -23.12 11.99
C THR A 53 2.34 -24.28 12.35
N GLY A 54 2.36 -24.66 13.64
CA GLY A 54 3.27 -25.68 14.19
C GLY A 54 4.45 -25.05 14.96
N ASN A 55 5.16 -25.90 15.69
CA ASN A 55 6.34 -25.51 16.48
C ASN A 55 6.11 -24.31 17.43
N GLY A 56 4.89 -24.17 17.99
CA GLY A 56 4.54 -23.05 18.87
C GLY A 56 4.51 -21.67 18.18
N ARG A 57 4.30 -21.63 16.88
CA ARG A 57 4.23 -20.40 16.09
C ARG A 57 2.84 -20.14 15.52
N PHE A 58 2.48 -18.88 15.42
CA PHE A 58 1.25 -18.39 14.78
C PHE A 58 1.49 -17.90 13.36
N SER A 59 2.65 -17.37 13.06
CA SER A 59 3.03 -16.70 11.81
C SER A 59 2.12 -15.51 11.47
N PRO A 60 2.10 -14.44 12.31
CA PRO A 60 1.14 -13.34 12.20
C PRO A 60 1.18 -12.61 10.86
N ASP A 61 2.35 -12.47 10.24
CA ASP A 61 2.56 -11.84 8.95
C ASP A 61 2.38 -12.78 7.75
N GLY A 62 2.14 -14.05 7.98
CA GLY A 62 1.87 -15.04 6.93
C GLY A 62 0.50 -14.79 6.29
N ASN A 63 0.43 -14.92 4.96
CA ASN A 63 -0.83 -14.83 4.23
C ASN A 63 -1.62 -16.14 4.33
N LEU A 64 -2.95 -16.04 4.30
CA LEU A 64 -3.83 -17.21 4.22
C LEU A 64 -4.03 -17.65 2.78
N THR A 65 -4.14 -18.97 2.57
CA THR A 65 -4.62 -19.51 1.30
C THR A 65 -6.15 -19.46 1.22
N LEU A 66 -6.70 -19.56 0.01
CA LEU A 66 -8.14 -19.62 -0.20
C LEU A 66 -8.76 -20.81 0.55
N ALA A 67 -8.12 -21.99 0.53
CA ALA A 67 -8.55 -23.15 1.30
C ALA A 67 -8.64 -22.88 2.80
N GLN A 68 -7.64 -22.19 3.37
CA GLN A 68 -7.63 -21.80 4.77
C GLN A 68 -8.75 -20.83 5.10
N ALA A 69 -8.98 -19.82 4.25
CA ALA A 69 -10.04 -18.83 4.43
C ALA A 69 -11.44 -19.48 4.43
N ILE A 70 -11.72 -20.37 3.46
CA ILE A 70 -12.98 -21.14 3.39
C ILE A 70 -13.14 -22.05 4.62
N THR A 71 -12.08 -22.74 5.03
CA THR A 71 -12.09 -23.59 6.23
C THR A 71 -12.45 -22.78 7.47
N MET A 72 -11.88 -21.58 7.62
CA MET A 72 -12.19 -20.70 8.76
C MET A 72 -13.64 -20.22 8.72
N ALA A 73 -14.15 -19.80 7.56
CA ALA A 73 -15.55 -19.41 7.41
C ALA A 73 -16.51 -20.56 7.74
N ALA A 74 -16.23 -21.77 7.25
CA ALA A 74 -17.00 -22.97 7.55
C ALA A 74 -17.01 -23.31 9.06
N ARG A 75 -15.84 -23.27 9.70
CA ARG A 75 -15.71 -23.49 11.15
C ARG A 75 -16.42 -22.42 11.97
N THR A 76 -16.32 -21.15 11.56
CA THR A 76 -17.04 -20.05 12.22
C THR A 76 -18.54 -20.24 12.16
N TYR A 77 -19.07 -20.59 10.99
CA TYR A 77 -20.50 -20.87 10.79
C TYR A 77 -20.98 -22.03 11.66
N ALA A 78 -20.21 -23.13 11.68
CA ALA A 78 -20.54 -24.32 12.49
C ALA A 78 -20.47 -24.01 13.99
N TYR A 79 -19.42 -23.30 14.42
CA TYR A 79 -19.23 -22.90 15.83
C TYR A 79 -20.40 -22.08 16.37
N GLU A 80 -20.81 -21.06 15.63
CA GLU A 80 -21.93 -20.15 16.01
C GLU A 80 -23.28 -20.89 16.10
N ARG A 81 -23.43 -22.02 15.42
CA ARG A 81 -24.68 -22.80 15.36
C ARG A 81 -24.64 -24.11 16.15
N GLY A 82 -23.50 -24.40 16.79
CA GLY A 82 -23.29 -25.68 17.50
C GLY A 82 -23.33 -26.91 16.57
N GLU A 83 -23.01 -26.71 15.28
CA GLU A 83 -22.99 -27.77 14.27
C GLU A 83 -21.63 -28.48 14.20
N THR A 84 -21.65 -29.73 13.77
CA THR A 84 -20.42 -30.48 13.45
C THR A 84 -20.28 -30.55 11.94
N ILE A 85 -19.07 -30.30 11.43
CA ILE A 85 -18.77 -30.43 10.01
C ILE A 85 -18.59 -31.91 9.65
N PRO A 86 -19.45 -32.48 8.76
CA PRO A 86 -19.37 -33.86 8.38
C PRO A 86 -18.07 -34.19 7.66
N LYS A 87 -17.57 -35.44 7.86
CA LYS A 87 -16.49 -35.98 7.06
C LYS A 87 -17.05 -36.64 5.82
N THR A 88 -16.70 -36.14 4.65
CA THR A 88 -17.16 -36.62 3.35
C THR A 88 -16.17 -37.60 2.70
N GLY A 89 -14.93 -37.67 3.24
CA GLY A 89 -13.88 -38.54 2.69
C GLY A 89 -13.21 -37.97 1.43
N GLY A 90 -13.27 -36.65 1.23
CA GLY A 90 -12.62 -35.98 0.11
C GLY A 90 -11.10 -36.15 0.10
N SER A 91 -10.49 -35.96 -1.07
CA SER A 91 -9.06 -36.23 -1.32
C SER A 91 -8.10 -35.18 -0.75
N THR A 92 -8.59 -34.00 -0.38
CA THR A 92 -7.78 -32.89 0.15
C THR A 92 -8.17 -32.60 1.60
N TRP A 93 -7.26 -31.97 2.36
CA TRP A 93 -7.50 -31.63 3.76
C TRP A 93 -8.66 -30.64 3.96
N TYR A 94 -9.01 -29.86 2.95
CA TYR A 94 -10.08 -28.85 2.97
C TYR A 94 -11.40 -29.33 2.35
N SER A 95 -11.45 -30.52 1.74
CA SER A 95 -12.62 -31.01 1.00
C SER A 95 -13.91 -30.99 1.81
N ASP A 96 -13.85 -31.47 3.06
CA ASP A 96 -15.02 -31.48 3.96
C ASP A 96 -15.52 -30.09 4.28
N PHE A 97 -14.60 -29.13 4.49
CA PHE A 97 -14.93 -27.74 4.77
C PHE A 97 -15.51 -27.02 3.55
N LEU A 98 -14.96 -27.29 2.37
CA LEU A 98 -15.45 -26.74 1.11
C LEU A 98 -16.86 -27.23 0.79
N GLN A 99 -17.11 -28.54 0.97
CA GLN A 99 -18.43 -29.12 0.77
C GLN A 99 -19.44 -28.52 1.76
N TYR A 100 -19.08 -28.47 3.05
CA TYR A 100 -19.92 -27.87 4.08
C TYR A 100 -20.22 -26.37 3.78
N ALA A 101 -19.20 -25.62 3.38
CA ALA A 101 -19.38 -24.20 3.01
C ALA A 101 -20.34 -24.04 1.82
N SER A 102 -20.28 -24.96 0.85
CA SER A 102 -21.20 -24.97 -0.29
C SER A 102 -22.63 -25.32 0.14
N ASP A 103 -22.82 -26.36 0.95
CA ASP A 103 -24.12 -26.81 1.42
C ASP A 103 -24.81 -25.75 2.31
N LYS A 104 -24.03 -24.95 3.03
CA LYS A 104 -24.54 -23.85 3.88
C LYS A 104 -24.64 -22.49 3.18
N GLY A 105 -24.34 -22.41 1.90
CA GLY A 105 -24.41 -21.19 1.11
C GLY A 105 -23.34 -20.14 1.49
N ILE A 106 -22.25 -20.58 2.16
CA ILE A 106 -21.11 -19.70 2.49
C ILE A 106 -20.34 -19.34 1.23
N CYS A 107 -20.09 -20.34 0.35
CA CYS A 107 -19.58 -20.10 -1.00
C CYS A 107 -19.90 -21.28 -1.90
N ALA A 108 -20.10 -21.03 -3.20
CA ALA A 108 -20.15 -22.11 -4.16
C ALA A 108 -18.76 -22.69 -4.43
N ILE A 109 -18.69 -23.99 -4.80
CA ILE A 109 -17.43 -24.60 -5.21
C ILE A 109 -16.93 -23.89 -6.47
N GLY A 110 -15.68 -23.38 -6.41
CA GLY A 110 -15.08 -22.63 -7.50
C GLY A 110 -15.47 -21.15 -7.60
N GLU A 111 -16.32 -20.61 -6.73
CA GLU A 111 -16.75 -19.19 -6.76
C GLU A 111 -15.55 -18.20 -6.76
N PHE A 112 -14.51 -18.52 -6.03
CA PHE A 112 -13.30 -17.68 -5.91
C PHE A 112 -12.10 -18.26 -6.68
N GLY A 113 -12.36 -19.15 -7.64
CA GLY A 113 -11.35 -19.87 -8.42
C GLY A 113 -11.10 -21.29 -7.91
N ALA A 114 -10.40 -22.08 -8.73
CA ALA A 114 -10.10 -23.49 -8.43
C ALA A 114 -8.71 -23.72 -7.80
N ALA A 115 -7.87 -22.67 -7.73
CA ALA A 115 -6.53 -22.76 -7.16
C ALA A 115 -6.58 -22.46 -5.64
N TYR A 116 -7.06 -23.40 -4.87
CA TYR A 116 -7.31 -23.25 -3.42
C TYR A 116 -6.03 -23.02 -2.58
N ASP A 117 -4.86 -23.34 -3.10
CA ASP A 117 -3.57 -23.10 -2.46
C ASP A 117 -3.04 -21.68 -2.72
N ASN A 118 -3.66 -20.91 -3.62
CA ASN A 118 -3.31 -19.49 -3.82
C ASN A 118 -3.70 -18.65 -2.61
N PHE A 119 -2.96 -17.56 -2.40
CA PHE A 119 -3.27 -16.63 -1.32
C PHE A 119 -4.63 -15.95 -1.52
N CYS A 120 -5.37 -15.85 -0.41
CA CYS A 120 -6.67 -15.20 -0.34
C CYS A 120 -6.48 -13.68 -0.22
N ASN A 121 -7.15 -12.90 -1.08
CA ASN A 121 -7.19 -11.46 -0.94
C ASN A 121 -8.26 -11.00 0.07
N ARG A 122 -8.17 -9.75 0.48
CA ARG A 122 -9.03 -9.15 1.50
C ARG A 122 -10.50 -9.09 1.06
N LEU A 123 -10.77 -8.88 -0.25
CA LEU A 123 -12.14 -8.85 -0.79
C LEU A 123 -12.80 -10.23 -0.68
N THR A 124 -12.09 -11.29 -1.05
CA THR A 124 -12.58 -12.67 -0.92
C THR A 124 -12.84 -13.01 0.54
N MET A 125 -11.93 -12.64 1.45
CA MET A 125 -12.13 -12.80 2.89
C MET A 125 -13.38 -12.06 3.37
N ALA A 126 -13.59 -10.82 2.96
CA ALA A 126 -14.77 -10.05 3.35
C ALA A 126 -16.07 -10.71 2.85
N LYS A 127 -16.10 -11.20 1.60
CA LYS A 127 -17.26 -11.93 1.05
C LYS A 127 -17.57 -13.20 1.85
N LEU A 128 -16.57 -13.98 2.23
CA LEU A 128 -16.74 -15.18 3.05
C LEU A 128 -17.27 -14.84 4.45
N PHE A 129 -16.64 -13.89 5.13
CA PHE A 129 -16.99 -13.57 6.53
C PHE A 129 -18.29 -12.81 6.67
N ALA A 130 -18.71 -11.99 5.72
CA ALA A 130 -20.03 -11.36 5.73
C ALA A 130 -21.17 -12.39 5.73
N ARG A 131 -20.99 -13.54 5.09
CA ARG A 131 -21.98 -14.62 5.00
C ARG A 131 -22.08 -15.49 6.25
N VAL A 132 -21.12 -15.38 7.17
CA VAL A 132 -21.11 -16.18 8.40
C VAL A 132 -21.45 -15.38 9.66
N VAL A 133 -21.55 -14.05 9.55
CA VAL A 133 -22.04 -13.20 10.67
C VAL A 133 -23.47 -13.61 11.04
N PRO A 134 -23.77 -13.96 12.32
CA PRO A 134 -25.10 -14.28 12.73
C PRO A 134 -26.04 -13.06 12.61
N GLU A 135 -27.24 -13.25 12.06
CA GLU A 135 -28.26 -12.19 11.95
C GLU A 135 -28.59 -11.55 13.28
N SER A 136 -28.64 -12.37 14.35
CA SER A 136 -28.91 -11.90 15.72
C SER A 136 -27.91 -10.89 16.26
N THR A 137 -26.71 -10.83 15.66
CA THR A 137 -25.64 -9.91 16.03
C THR A 137 -25.34 -8.86 14.96
N ALA A 138 -26.08 -8.84 13.86
CA ALA A 138 -25.89 -7.94 12.72
C ALA A 138 -26.44 -6.52 12.97
N THR A 139 -26.09 -5.93 14.12
CA THR A 139 -26.49 -4.56 14.47
C THR A 139 -25.48 -3.56 13.93
N GLN A 140 -25.98 -2.62 13.13
CA GLN A 140 -25.17 -1.53 12.57
C GLN A 140 -24.59 -0.65 13.69
N ARG A 141 -23.30 -0.35 13.62
CA ARG A 141 -22.55 0.50 14.56
C ARG A 141 -22.01 1.77 13.90
N ASN A 142 -21.66 1.69 12.62
CA ASN A 142 -21.02 2.77 11.88
C ASN A 142 -21.85 3.13 10.64
N ASP A 143 -21.86 4.40 10.29
CA ASP A 143 -22.46 4.88 9.04
C ASP A 143 -21.35 4.97 7.98
N VAL A 144 -21.22 3.90 7.19
CA VAL A 144 -20.22 3.81 6.11
C VAL A 144 -20.96 3.60 4.80
N THR A 145 -20.97 4.65 3.98
CA THR A 145 -21.64 4.68 2.66
C THR A 145 -20.68 4.75 1.49
N SER A 146 -19.41 5.10 1.74
CA SER A 146 -18.34 5.14 0.75
C SER A 146 -17.01 4.75 1.37
N LEU A 147 -16.14 4.18 0.55
CA LEU A 147 -14.75 3.84 0.89
C LEU A 147 -13.86 4.33 -0.26
N PRO A 148 -12.60 4.74 0.04
CA PRO A 148 -11.76 5.39 -0.97
C PRO A 148 -11.36 4.47 -2.14
N ASP A 149 -11.22 3.18 -1.87
CA ASP A 149 -10.69 2.17 -2.81
C ASP A 149 -11.66 1.01 -3.07
N VAL A 150 -12.93 1.16 -2.69
CA VAL A 150 -14.00 0.18 -2.94
C VAL A 150 -15.21 0.88 -3.53
N GLN A 151 -15.55 0.56 -4.77
CA GLN A 151 -16.77 1.09 -5.39
C GLN A 151 -18.01 0.56 -4.68
N SER A 152 -19.01 1.45 -4.49
CA SER A 152 -20.32 1.10 -3.93
C SER A 152 -21.15 0.36 -4.99
N ALA A 153 -20.89 -0.92 -5.15
CA ALA A 153 -21.57 -1.82 -6.08
C ALA A 153 -22.03 -3.08 -5.34
N SER A 154 -23.01 -3.79 -5.89
CA SER A 154 -23.60 -4.97 -5.25
C SER A 154 -22.58 -6.08 -4.96
N GLU A 155 -21.58 -6.26 -5.82
CA GLU A 155 -20.50 -7.23 -5.61
C GLU A 155 -19.58 -6.91 -4.41
N ASN A 156 -19.57 -5.66 -3.96
CA ASN A 156 -18.76 -5.18 -2.85
C ASN A 156 -19.56 -4.96 -1.55
N GLN A 157 -20.88 -5.23 -1.57
CA GLN A 157 -21.75 -5.01 -0.42
C GLN A 157 -21.25 -5.70 0.86
N ALA A 158 -20.60 -6.85 0.73
CA ALA A 158 -20.00 -7.57 1.86
C ALA A 158 -18.98 -6.72 2.64
N VAL A 159 -18.18 -5.92 1.94
CA VAL A 159 -17.19 -5.02 2.55
C VAL A 159 -17.91 -3.95 3.37
N PHE A 160 -18.86 -3.24 2.76
CA PHE A 160 -19.64 -2.20 3.45
C PHE A 160 -20.36 -2.74 4.68
N THR A 161 -21.01 -3.91 4.55
CA THR A 161 -21.67 -4.58 5.68
C THR A 161 -20.70 -4.80 6.85
N LEU A 162 -19.49 -5.33 6.60
CA LEU A 162 -18.53 -5.58 7.67
C LEU A 162 -17.99 -4.28 8.31
N TYR A 163 -17.84 -3.19 7.55
CA TYR A 163 -17.53 -1.86 8.11
C TYR A 163 -18.67 -1.32 8.96
N GLN A 164 -19.89 -1.40 8.46
CA GLN A 164 -21.09 -0.96 9.20
C GLN A 164 -21.28 -1.72 10.50
N LEU A 165 -20.92 -3.01 10.55
CA LEU A 165 -20.95 -3.81 11.76
C LEU A 165 -19.74 -3.56 12.70
N GLY A 166 -18.73 -2.82 12.27
CA GLY A 166 -17.49 -2.59 13.03
C GLY A 166 -16.55 -3.80 13.09
N ILE A 167 -16.72 -4.75 12.19
CA ILE A 167 -15.84 -5.91 12.01
C ILE A 167 -14.57 -5.51 11.24
N LEU A 168 -14.74 -4.73 10.17
CA LEU A 168 -13.63 -4.07 9.45
C LEU A 168 -13.52 -2.61 9.86
N THR A 169 -12.31 -2.04 9.81
CA THR A 169 -12.03 -0.65 10.19
C THR A 169 -11.22 0.13 9.16
N GLY A 170 -10.67 -0.56 8.15
CA GLY A 170 -9.67 0.01 7.25
C GLY A 170 -8.27 0.09 7.85
N SER A 171 -7.33 0.54 7.05
CA SER A 171 -5.91 0.70 7.40
C SER A 171 -5.56 2.12 7.87
N ASP A 172 -6.46 3.10 7.64
CA ASP A 172 -6.27 4.50 7.94
C ASP A 172 -7.60 5.17 8.36
N LYS A 173 -7.54 6.46 8.64
CA LYS A 173 -8.71 7.27 9.04
C LYS A 173 -9.75 7.46 7.94
N TYR A 174 -9.42 7.18 6.70
CA TYR A 174 -10.32 7.25 5.55
C TYR A 174 -11.04 5.93 5.30
N GLY A 175 -10.60 4.86 5.96
CA GLY A 175 -11.17 3.52 5.81
C GLY A 175 -10.66 2.77 4.58
N THR A 176 -9.43 3.01 4.16
CA THR A 176 -8.83 2.30 3.02
C THR A 176 -8.81 0.80 3.28
N PHE A 177 -9.37 0.02 2.34
CA PHE A 177 -9.62 -1.41 2.51
C PHE A 177 -8.54 -2.30 1.88
N HIS A 178 -7.94 -1.90 0.77
CA HIS A 178 -6.98 -2.67 -0.03
C HIS A 178 -7.55 -4.03 -0.53
N PRO A 179 -8.61 -4.03 -1.37
CA PRO A 179 -9.39 -5.23 -1.71
C PRO A 179 -8.57 -6.36 -2.31
N TYR A 180 -7.53 -6.05 -3.08
CA TYR A 180 -6.70 -7.04 -3.79
C TYR A 180 -5.42 -7.44 -3.07
N GLN A 181 -5.09 -6.80 -1.95
CA GLN A 181 -3.97 -7.25 -1.11
C GLN A 181 -4.30 -8.58 -0.43
N TYR A 182 -3.26 -9.42 -0.26
CA TYR A 182 -3.41 -10.67 0.48
C TYR A 182 -3.61 -10.40 1.95
N ILE A 183 -4.54 -11.16 2.57
CA ILE A 183 -4.86 -10.98 3.98
C ILE A 183 -3.87 -11.73 4.87
N LYS A 184 -3.39 -11.05 5.91
CA LYS A 184 -2.52 -11.64 6.92
C LYS A 184 -3.30 -12.44 7.95
N ARG A 185 -2.63 -13.42 8.56
CA ARG A 185 -3.21 -14.24 9.64
C ARG A 185 -3.58 -13.41 10.87
N SER A 186 -2.76 -12.41 11.24
CA SER A 186 -3.07 -11.48 12.33
C SER A 186 -4.33 -10.65 12.06
N GLU A 187 -4.50 -10.13 10.85
CA GLU A 187 -5.70 -9.40 10.46
C GLU A 187 -6.94 -10.29 10.49
N THR A 188 -6.79 -11.54 10.04
CA THR A 188 -7.88 -12.51 10.06
C THR A 188 -8.29 -12.89 11.49
N ALA A 189 -7.35 -12.99 12.42
CA ALA A 189 -7.66 -13.22 13.84
C ALA A 189 -8.52 -12.08 14.41
N ALA A 190 -8.22 -10.83 14.07
CA ALA A 190 -9.01 -9.68 14.49
C ALA A 190 -10.43 -9.69 13.91
N ILE A 191 -10.57 -10.00 12.61
CA ILE A 191 -11.87 -10.15 11.96
C ILE A 191 -12.67 -11.26 12.62
N LEU A 192 -12.07 -12.43 12.82
CA LEU A 192 -12.70 -13.59 13.44
C LEU A 192 -13.19 -13.26 14.86
N ASN A 193 -12.35 -12.64 15.69
CA ASN A 193 -12.74 -12.25 17.04
C ASN A 193 -13.97 -11.31 17.03
N ARG A 194 -14.02 -10.33 16.12
CA ARG A 194 -15.16 -9.40 16.00
C ARG A 194 -16.41 -10.06 15.41
N VAL A 195 -16.28 -11.13 14.63
CA VAL A 195 -17.43 -11.93 14.19
C VAL A 195 -18.01 -12.68 15.37
N LEU A 196 -17.17 -13.40 16.14
CA LEU A 196 -17.59 -14.25 17.27
C LEU A 196 -18.02 -13.45 18.51
N ASN A 197 -17.39 -12.29 18.76
CA ASN A 197 -17.60 -11.47 19.95
C ASN A 197 -18.07 -10.06 19.58
N PRO A 198 -19.37 -9.82 19.45
CA PRO A 198 -19.91 -8.53 19.04
C PRO A 198 -19.43 -7.34 19.88
N ASP A 199 -19.09 -7.55 21.15
CA ASP A 199 -18.60 -6.50 22.06
C ASP A 199 -17.20 -5.99 21.66
N THR A 200 -16.43 -6.76 20.89
CA THR A 200 -15.11 -6.36 20.39
C THR A 200 -15.16 -5.53 19.08
N ARG A 201 -16.34 -5.43 18.47
CA ARG A 201 -16.58 -4.64 17.26
C ARG A 201 -16.32 -3.16 17.52
N LYS A 202 -15.79 -2.47 16.53
CA LYS A 202 -15.32 -1.10 16.65
C LYS A 202 -16.41 -0.10 16.23
N SER A 203 -16.56 0.97 17.01
CA SER A 203 -17.31 2.17 16.60
C SER A 203 -16.32 3.25 16.18
N PHE A 204 -16.53 3.85 15.02
CA PHE A 204 -15.66 4.88 14.43
C PHE A 204 -16.44 5.76 13.46
N THR A 205 -15.83 6.89 13.10
CA THR A 205 -16.25 7.75 11.99
C THR A 205 -15.10 7.87 11.02
N LEU A 206 -15.36 7.67 9.73
CA LEU A 206 -14.36 7.85 8.69
C LEU A 206 -14.30 9.32 8.27
N GLU A 207 -13.10 9.83 8.04
CA GLU A 207 -12.90 11.10 7.37
C GLU A 207 -13.08 10.91 5.85
N LYS A 208 -13.49 11.97 5.17
CA LYS A 208 -13.53 11.94 3.71
C LYS A 208 -12.09 11.94 3.18
N ALA A 209 -11.75 10.97 2.34
CA ALA A 209 -10.46 10.96 1.67
C ALA A 209 -10.31 12.21 0.77
N PRO A 210 -9.14 12.84 0.74
CA PRO A 210 -8.90 13.97 -0.16
C PRO A 210 -8.99 13.48 -1.60
N THR A 211 -9.50 14.35 -2.47
CA THR A 211 -9.52 14.10 -3.92
C THR A 211 -8.11 14.23 -4.51
N LEU A 212 -7.89 13.65 -5.68
CA LEU A 212 -6.67 13.84 -6.48
C LEU A 212 -6.30 15.32 -6.60
N GLU A 213 -7.27 16.16 -6.91
CA GLU A 213 -7.10 17.59 -7.04
C GLU A 213 -6.59 18.23 -5.74
N GLN A 214 -7.18 17.87 -4.60
CA GLN A 214 -6.74 18.37 -3.29
C GLN A 214 -5.33 17.90 -2.92
N ILE A 215 -4.97 16.66 -3.27
CA ILE A 215 -3.62 16.13 -3.02
C ILE A 215 -2.59 16.87 -3.88
N TYR A 216 -2.88 17.03 -5.15
CA TYR A 216 -1.94 17.64 -6.09
C TYR A 216 -1.86 19.16 -6.02
N ALA A 217 -2.91 19.85 -5.55
CA ALA A 217 -2.84 21.30 -5.30
C ALA A 217 -1.68 21.66 -4.36
N ASN A 218 -1.50 20.90 -3.28
CA ASN A 218 -0.38 21.10 -2.36
C ASN A 218 0.99 20.81 -3.00
N ALA A 219 1.05 19.79 -3.86
CA ALA A 219 2.29 19.46 -4.58
C ALA A 219 2.67 20.54 -5.59
N LEU A 220 1.69 21.13 -6.28
CA LEU A 220 1.92 22.28 -7.19
C LEU A 220 2.46 23.50 -6.45
N VAL A 221 1.94 23.81 -5.26
CA VAL A 221 2.49 24.88 -4.42
C VAL A 221 3.93 24.60 -4.03
N GLN A 222 4.26 23.37 -3.63
CA GLN A 222 5.63 22.97 -3.29
C GLN A 222 6.56 23.05 -4.50
N ALA A 223 6.12 22.59 -5.66
CA ALA A 223 6.89 22.69 -6.90
C ALA A 223 7.12 24.15 -7.30
N TRP A 224 6.10 25.00 -7.19
CA TRP A 224 6.26 26.44 -7.43
C TRP A 224 7.29 27.05 -6.48
N ASP A 225 7.20 26.78 -5.18
CA ASP A 225 8.15 27.29 -4.18
C ASP A 225 9.58 26.81 -4.46
N TYR A 226 9.75 25.62 -5.02
CA TYR A 226 11.06 25.10 -5.42
C TYR A 226 11.64 25.83 -6.65
N PHE A 227 10.82 26.08 -7.68
CA PHE A 227 11.28 26.62 -8.96
C PHE A 227 11.21 28.15 -9.10
N LYS A 228 10.43 28.86 -8.28
CA LYS A 228 10.11 30.28 -8.46
C LYS A 228 11.34 31.20 -8.60
N ASP A 229 12.38 30.98 -7.80
CA ASP A 229 13.57 31.82 -7.82
C ASP A 229 14.37 31.63 -9.13
N ASP A 230 14.46 30.39 -9.60
CA ASP A 230 15.09 30.06 -10.88
C ASP A 230 14.29 30.58 -12.06
N ILE A 231 12.96 30.54 -12.00
CA ILE A 231 12.05 31.13 -13.01
C ILE A 231 12.26 32.66 -13.10
N ILE A 232 12.30 33.35 -11.95
CA ILE A 232 12.53 34.79 -11.88
C ILE A 232 13.91 35.13 -12.46
N ASN A 233 14.92 34.36 -12.11
CA ASN A 233 16.28 34.55 -12.65
C ASN A 233 16.34 34.38 -14.17
N ALA A 234 15.75 33.31 -14.69
CA ALA A 234 15.69 33.01 -16.12
C ALA A 234 15.02 34.15 -16.89
N HIS A 235 13.88 34.66 -16.44
CA HIS A 235 13.19 35.81 -17.04
C HIS A 235 14.03 37.07 -16.97
N SER A 236 14.75 37.31 -15.87
CA SER A 236 15.59 38.53 -15.70
C SER A 236 16.73 38.61 -16.70
N ILE A 237 17.21 37.48 -17.22
CA ILE A 237 18.26 37.37 -18.24
C ILE A 237 17.70 37.12 -19.65
N GLY A 238 16.37 37.25 -19.82
CA GLY A 238 15.71 37.18 -21.12
C GLY A 238 15.45 35.81 -21.66
N ILE A 239 15.47 34.76 -20.81
CA ILE A 239 15.08 33.39 -21.17
C ILE A 239 13.56 33.29 -21.05
N ASN A 240 12.88 32.98 -22.15
CA ASN A 240 11.46 32.67 -22.17
C ASN A 240 11.26 31.19 -21.86
N LEU A 241 10.78 30.87 -20.66
CA LEU A 241 10.50 29.49 -20.22
C LEU A 241 9.06 29.03 -20.55
N GLY A 242 8.19 29.94 -21.00
CA GLY A 242 6.75 29.72 -20.96
C GLY A 242 6.19 29.88 -19.53
N GLU A 243 4.96 29.44 -19.33
CA GLU A 243 4.28 29.51 -18.03
C GLU A 243 4.48 28.22 -17.25
N PHE A 244 4.59 28.35 -15.94
CA PHE A 244 4.64 27.18 -15.05
C PHE A 244 3.30 26.44 -15.11
N GLY A 245 3.35 25.13 -15.43
CA GLY A 245 2.17 24.34 -15.71
C GLY A 245 2.26 22.91 -15.21
N TYR A 246 1.15 22.18 -15.38
CA TYR A 246 1.05 20.78 -14.99
C TYR A 246 0.36 19.94 -16.05
N ALA A 247 0.61 18.63 -15.99
CA ALA A 247 -0.12 17.60 -16.71
C ALA A 247 -0.36 16.39 -15.79
N LEU A 248 -1.38 15.59 -16.10
CA LEU A 248 -1.66 14.34 -15.41
C LEU A 248 -1.41 13.18 -16.37
N TYR A 249 -0.61 12.21 -15.95
CA TYR A 249 -0.29 11.03 -16.75
C TYR A 249 -0.04 9.81 -15.86
N ASP A 250 -0.72 8.70 -16.16
CA ASP A 250 -0.58 7.41 -15.44
C ASP A 250 0.69 6.70 -15.93
N ILE A 251 1.81 6.93 -15.23
CA ILE A 251 3.16 6.45 -15.63
C ILE A 251 3.26 4.93 -15.52
N ASP A 252 2.66 4.33 -14.50
CA ASP A 252 2.81 2.89 -14.21
C ASP A 252 1.57 2.06 -14.57
N ASN A 253 0.56 2.68 -15.16
CA ASN A 253 -0.72 2.10 -15.57
C ASN A 253 -1.49 1.45 -14.40
N ASN A 254 -1.46 2.09 -13.24
CA ASN A 254 -2.19 1.65 -12.05
C ASN A 254 -3.61 2.24 -11.96
N GLY A 255 -3.98 3.11 -12.87
CA GLY A 255 -5.27 3.81 -12.93
C GLY A 255 -5.32 5.11 -12.12
N VAL A 256 -4.21 5.50 -11.49
CA VAL A 256 -4.06 6.76 -10.75
C VAL A 256 -2.98 7.60 -11.44
N PRO A 257 -3.34 8.70 -12.11
CA PRO A 257 -2.34 9.48 -12.83
C PRO A 257 -1.40 10.21 -11.87
N GLU A 258 -0.10 10.25 -12.22
CA GLU A 258 0.91 11.10 -11.59
C GLU A 258 0.73 12.54 -12.03
N LEU A 259 1.11 13.46 -11.14
CA LEU A 259 1.25 14.88 -11.45
C LEU A 259 2.63 15.13 -12.06
N LEU A 260 2.65 15.63 -13.28
CA LEU A 260 3.82 16.14 -13.96
C LEU A 260 3.82 17.67 -13.89
N VAL A 261 4.98 18.25 -13.65
CA VAL A 261 5.18 19.69 -13.60
C VAL A 261 6.20 20.08 -14.65
N GLY A 262 5.92 21.14 -15.38
CA GLY A 262 6.78 21.63 -16.46
C GLY A 262 6.40 23.04 -16.87
N PHE A 263 6.74 23.42 -18.09
CA PHE A 263 6.50 24.74 -18.64
C PHE A 263 5.70 24.65 -19.92
N THR A 264 4.75 25.56 -20.10
CA THR A 264 4.02 25.71 -21.37
C THR A 264 4.96 26.25 -22.42
N GLY A 265 4.81 25.78 -23.67
CA GLY A 265 5.54 26.29 -24.82
C GLY A 265 4.57 26.62 -25.98
N GLU A 266 5.11 27.10 -27.10
CA GLU A 266 4.32 27.23 -28.33
C GLU A 266 3.93 25.85 -28.89
N ASP A 267 4.73 24.83 -28.61
CA ASP A 267 4.52 23.43 -28.94
C ASP A 267 4.57 22.53 -27.69
N GLU A 268 4.07 21.29 -27.85
CA GLU A 268 4.22 20.25 -26.82
C GLU A 268 5.69 20.00 -26.49
N THR A 269 6.01 19.89 -25.20
CA THR A 269 7.36 19.60 -24.72
C THR A 269 7.50 18.16 -24.23
N GLU A 270 8.69 17.59 -24.41
CA GLU A 270 9.03 16.28 -23.84
C GLU A 270 9.63 16.38 -22.42
N PHE A 271 10.03 17.58 -21.98
CA PHE A 271 10.72 17.76 -20.70
C PHE A 271 9.74 17.96 -19.54
N VAL A 272 9.99 17.21 -18.48
CA VAL A 272 9.26 17.26 -17.21
C VAL A 272 10.20 17.75 -16.12
N SER A 273 9.86 18.85 -15.46
CA SER A 273 10.70 19.46 -14.43
C SER A 273 10.54 18.77 -13.07
N ALA A 274 9.35 18.27 -12.75
CA ALA A 274 9.12 17.45 -11.56
C ALA A 274 7.96 16.49 -11.78
N ALA A 275 7.94 15.39 -11.03
CA ALA A 275 6.79 14.49 -10.99
C ALA A 275 6.49 14.06 -9.56
N TYR A 276 5.20 13.84 -9.30
CA TYR A 276 4.69 13.41 -8.00
C TYR A 276 3.72 12.25 -8.19
N THR A 277 3.87 11.22 -7.38
CA THR A 277 2.89 10.13 -7.24
C THR A 277 2.14 10.25 -5.93
N ILE A 278 1.12 9.41 -5.73
CA ILE A 278 0.34 9.39 -4.49
C ILE A 278 0.70 8.18 -3.65
N GLN A 279 1.07 8.43 -2.41
CA GLN A 279 1.22 7.39 -1.39
C GLN A 279 0.42 7.79 -0.15
N ASN A 280 -0.45 6.90 0.33
CA ASN A 280 -1.25 7.13 1.53
C ASN A 280 -1.97 8.50 1.53
N TYR A 281 -2.56 8.91 0.40
CA TYR A 281 -3.26 10.20 0.20
C TYR A 281 -2.36 11.44 0.32
N HIS A 282 -1.07 11.28 0.12
CA HIS A 282 -0.12 12.39 0.06
C HIS A 282 0.63 12.34 -1.27
N ALA A 283 0.87 13.50 -1.85
CA ALA A 283 1.77 13.60 -2.99
C ALA A 283 3.21 13.37 -2.53
N VAL A 284 3.90 12.46 -3.20
CA VAL A 284 5.31 12.12 -2.96
C VAL A 284 6.10 12.45 -4.21
N CYS A 285 7.11 13.30 -4.06
CA CYS A 285 7.98 13.67 -5.16
C CYS A 285 8.76 12.46 -5.65
N LEU A 286 8.66 12.16 -6.96
CA LEU A 286 9.43 11.13 -7.64
C LEU A 286 10.81 11.66 -8.06
N PHE A 287 10.81 12.85 -8.62
CA PHE A 287 12.01 13.57 -9.04
C PHE A 287 11.74 15.06 -9.16
N THR A 288 12.83 15.84 -9.06
CA THR A 288 12.91 17.24 -9.47
C THR A 288 14.13 17.39 -10.34
N GLY A 289 13.97 18.02 -11.49
CA GLY A 289 15.04 18.38 -12.40
C GLY A 289 15.40 19.87 -12.30
N SER A 290 16.20 20.34 -13.23
CA SER A 290 16.48 21.75 -13.44
C SER A 290 15.42 22.38 -14.34
N ILE A 291 15.20 23.67 -14.21
CA ILE A 291 14.47 24.40 -15.24
C ILE A 291 15.38 24.61 -16.47
N PRO A 292 14.81 24.62 -17.68
CA PRO A 292 15.59 24.90 -18.88
C PRO A 292 16.23 26.29 -18.80
N GLN A 293 17.56 26.38 -18.84
CA GLN A 293 18.29 27.63 -18.86
C GLN A 293 19.02 27.76 -20.21
N GLY A 294 18.30 28.18 -21.26
CA GLY A 294 18.86 28.29 -22.61
C GLY A 294 19.32 26.93 -23.15
N ASN A 295 20.56 26.85 -23.67
CA ASN A 295 21.12 25.60 -24.19
C ASN A 295 21.86 24.75 -23.12
N VAL A 296 21.73 25.06 -21.85
CA VAL A 296 22.42 24.37 -20.76
C VAL A 296 21.38 23.58 -19.95
N TYR A 297 21.26 22.30 -20.26
CA TYR A 297 20.39 21.38 -19.54
C TYR A 297 21.24 20.66 -18.48
N GLN A 298 21.01 20.95 -17.19
CA GLN A 298 21.78 20.33 -16.12
C GLN A 298 21.18 19.00 -15.65
N ASP A 299 19.85 18.90 -15.65
CA ASP A 299 19.15 17.71 -15.14
C ASP A 299 17.71 17.72 -15.66
N ASN A 300 17.41 16.89 -16.65
CA ASN A 300 16.11 16.86 -17.30
C ASN A 300 15.53 15.46 -17.29
N TYR A 301 14.21 15.40 -17.23
CA TYR A 301 13.46 14.15 -17.28
C TYR A 301 12.57 14.12 -18.51
N VAL A 302 12.54 12.95 -19.15
CA VAL A 302 11.60 12.61 -20.23
C VAL A 302 10.94 11.28 -19.93
N LEU A 303 9.74 11.08 -20.45
CA LEU A 303 8.95 9.89 -20.24
C LEU A 303 8.74 9.13 -21.54
N TYR A 304 8.64 7.81 -21.45
CA TYR A 304 8.38 6.91 -22.57
C TYR A 304 7.01 6.22 -22.39
N PRO A 305 6.30 5.86 -23.46
CA PRO A 305 4.98 5.23 -23.40
C PRO A 305 4.92 3.93 -22.58
N ASN A 306 6.04 3.25 -22.39
CA ASN A 306 6.17 2.02 -21.60
C ASN A 306 6.38 2.28 -20.09
N GLY A 307 6.25 3.53 -19.64
CA GLY A 307 6.42 3.95 -18.24
C GLY A 307 7.89 4.02 -17.81
N VAL A 308 8.82 4.07 -18.76
CA VAL A 308 10.22 4.36 -18.45
C VAL A 308 10.41 5.87 -18.34
N ILE A 309 11.21 6.27 -17.37
CA ILE A 309 11.60 7.65 -17.10
C ILE A 309 13.10 7.74 -17.33
N GLU A 310 13.53 8.65 -18.19
CA GLU A 310 14.94 8.95 -18.40
C GLU A 310 15.28 10.27 -17.70
N ASN A 311 16.33 10.25 -16.89
CA ASN A 311 17.00 11.42 -16.41
C ASN A 311 18.26 11.64 -17.27
N PHE A 312 18.32 12.74 -17.97
CA PHE A 312 19.49 13.17 -18.72
C PHE A 312 20.21 14.29 -17.99
N TRP A 313 21.52 14.16 -17.79
CA TRP A 313 22.32 15.18 -17.12
C TRP A 313 23.51 15.63 -17.99
N TYR A 314 23.92 16.88 -17.78
CA TYR A 314 25.07 17.49 -18.41
C TYR A 314 25.98 18.12 -17.35
N ALA A 315 27.24 17.70 -17.31
CA ALA A 315 28.24 18.17 -16.34
C ALA A 315 29.31 19.07 -16.98
N GLY A 316 28.93 19.86 -17.97
CA GLY A 316 29.84 20.76 -18.69
C GLY A 316 31.00 20.01 -19.35
N ASN A 317 32.24 20.50 -19.11
CA ASN A 317 33.45 19.88 -19.67
C ASN A 317 33.76 18.49 -19.07
N GLN A 318 33.05 18.03 -18.07
CA GLN A 318 33.26 16.71 -17.45
C GLN A 318 32.55 15.58 -18.20
N GLY A 319 31.45 15.88 -18.90
CA GLY A 319 30.72 14.91 -19.66
C GLY A 319 29.20 15.07 -19.56
N TYR A 320 28.49 14.03 -19.99
CA TYR A 320 27.02 13.95 -19.93
C TYR A 320 26.59 12.48 -19.83
N GLY A 321 25.34 12.25 -19.47
CA GLY A 321 24.83 10.89 -19.36
C GLY A 321 23.34 10.81 -19.17
N SER A 322 22.84 9.57 -19.10
CA SER A 322 21.44 9.29 -18.81
C SER A 322 21.29 8.13 -17.84
N ALA A 323 20.24 8.16 -17.05
CA ALA A 323 19.78 7.04 -16.25
C ALA A 323 18.30 6.77 -16.54
N TYR A 324 17.96 5.50 -16.66
CA TYR A 324 16.60 5.03 -16.97
C TYR A 324 16.02 4.37 -15.76
N TYR A 325 14.78 4.76 -15.43
CA TYR A 325 14.07 4.28 -14.26
C TYR A 325 12.70 3.73 -14.65
N LYS A 326 12.12 2.97 -13.75
CA LYS A 326 10.71 2.59 -13.80
C LYS A 326 10.07 2.82 -12.43
N LEU A 327 8.88 3.39 -12.42
CA LEU A 327 8.07 3.51 -11.22
C LEU A 327 7.62 2.10 -10.80
N ASN A 328 7.82 1.75 -9.53
CA ASN A 328 7.40 0.47 -8.99
C ASN A 328 6.06 0.63 -8.22
N SER A 329 5.42 -0.48 -7.91
CA SER A 329 4.15 -0.49 -7.18
C SER A 329 4.20 0.08 -5.75
N SER A 330 5.40 0.36 -5.21
CA SER A 330 5.56 1.07 -3.95
C SER A 330 5.67 2.58 -4.13
N GLY A 331 5.50 3.10 -5.35
CA GLY A 331 5.62 4.53 -5.66
C GLY A 331 7.04 5.06 -5.59
N SER A 332 8.04 4.22 -5.89
CA SER A 332 9.46 4.60 -5.89
C SER A 332 10.10 4.30 -7.25
N LEU A 333 11.08 5.10 -7.64
CA LEU A 333 11.83 4.86 -8.87
C LEU A 333 12.85 3.75 -8.68
N LYS A 334 12.79 2.75 -9.56
CA LYS A 334 13.77 1.68 -9.65
C LYS A 334 14.67 1.91 -10.85
N LEU A 335 15.98 2.04 -10.61
CA LEU A 335 16.98 2.12 -11.69
C LEU A 335 16.93 0.85 -12.54
N LEU A 336 16.87 1.05 -13.86
CA LEU A 336 17.01 0.01 -14.86
C LEU A 336 18.46 -0.06 -15.36
N GLU A 337 18.97 1.07 -15.80
CA GLU A 337 20.33 1.21 -16.34
C GLU A 337 20.76 2.68 -16.41
N ALA A 338 22.06 2.93 -16.49
CA ALA A 338 22.63 4.26 -16.66
C ALA A 338 23.87 4.19 -17.57
N TRP A 339 24.16 5.29 -18.21
CA TRP A 339 25.39 5.46 -18.96
C TRP A 339 25.90 6.90 -18.84
N GLU A 340 27.20 7.08 -19.08
CA GLU A 340 27.82 8.38 -19.16
C GLU A 340 28.86 8.45 -20.25
N PHE A 341 29.08 9.63 -20.76
CA PHE A 341 30.18 10.03 -21.60
C PHE A 341 31.15 10.90 -20.81
N GLN A 342 32.44 10.60 -20.93
CA GLN A 342 33.52 11.43 -20.38
C GLN A 342 34.51 11.77 -21.46
N TYR A 343 35.05 12.97 -21.39
CA TYR A 343 36.13 13.37 -22.30
C TYR A 343 37.43 12.67 -21.93
N ASP A 344 37.75 11.58 -22.61
CA ASP A 344 39.03 10.83 -22.47
C ASP A 344 39.74 10.79 -23.83
N PRO A 345 41.07 11.01 -23.88
CA PRO A 345 41.84 10.89 -25.14
C PRO A 345 41.76 9.52 -25.78
N ASN A 346 41.49 8.48 -24.99
CA ASN A 346 41.28 7.13 -25.49
C ASN A 346 39.77 6.91 -25.78
N PRO A 347 39.37 6.80 -27.07
CA PRO A 347 37.97 6.67 -27.46
C PRO A 347 37.28 5.43 -26.87
N ASN A 348 38.05 4.39 -26.51
CA ASN A 348 37.48 3.19 -25.85
C ASN A 348 37.19 3.38 -24.38
N LYS A 349 37.49 4.55 -23.80
CA LYS A 349 37.24 4.91 -22.40
C LYS A 349 36.28 6.10 -22.25
N GLN A 350 35.64 6.51 -23.34
CA GLN A 350 34.72 7.68 -23.28
C GLN A 350 33.34 7.31 -22.79
N TYR A 351 32.83 6.13 -23.13
CA TYR A 351 31.47 5.72 -22.70
C TYR A 351 31.53 4.64 -21.64
N ARG A 352 30.76 4.84 -20.55
CA ARG A 352 30.60 3.88 -19.47
C ARG A 352 29.13 3.55 -19.24
N TYR A 353 28.84 2.32 -18.84
CA TYR A 353 27.50 1.77 -18.63
C TYR A 353 27.42 1.05 -17.29
N SER A 354 26.28 1.19 -16.60
CA SER A 354 25.93 0.43 -15.42
C SER A 354 24.43 0.07 -15.41
N SER A 355 24.10 -1.08 -14.84
CA SER A 355 22.71 -1.47 -14.53
C SER A 355 22.39 -1.38 -13.03
N THR A 356 23.30 -0.86 -12.21
CA THR A 356 23.19 -0.89 -10.75
C THR A 356 23.50 0.43 -10.07
N SER A 357 24.06 1.40 -10.78
CA SER A 357 24.47 2.68 -10.21
C SER A 357 24.33 3.83 -11.20
N THR A 358 24.00 5.00 -10.71
CA THR A 358 24.03 6.28 -11.43
C THR A 358 25.22 7.14 -10.99
N ASP A 359 25.99 6.71 -10.00
CA ASP A 359 27.14 7.43 -9.47
C ASP A 359 28.46 6.79 -9.92
N PRO A 360 29.02 7.25 -11.03
CA PRO A 360 30.28 6.73 -11.54
C PRO A 360 31.50 7.13 -10.69
N TRP A 361 31.36 8.18 -9.88
CA TRP A 361 32.45 8.71 -9.04
C TRP A 361 32.49 8.02 -7.69
N GLY A 362 31.34 7.88 -7.03
CA GLY A 362 31.22 7.19 -5.74
C GLY A 362 31.27 5.67 -5.86
N ASN A 363 30.85 5.11 -7.01
CA ASN A 363 30.86 3.67 -7.27
C ASN A 363 31.42 3.31 -8.67
N PRO A 364 32.69 3.64 -8.97
CA PRO A 364 33.25 3.45 -10.31
C PRO A 364 33.32 1.97 -10.76
N LYS A 365 33.31 1.03 -9.81
CA LYS A 365 33.32 -0.41 -10.11
C LYS A 365 32.00 -0.93 -10.65
N ALA A 366 30.91 -0.19 -10.47
CA ALA A 366 29.61 -0.54 -11.03
C ALA A 366 29.50 -0.24 -12.53
N PHE A 367 30.42 0.56 -13.07
CA PHE A 367 30.47 0.96 -14.48
C PHE A 367 31.52 0.17 -15.28
N LYS A 368 31.17 -0.19 -16.50
CA LYS A 368 32.07 -0.81 -17.47
C LYS A 368 32.15 0.04 -18.74
N TYR A 369 33.33 0.08 -19.37
CA TYR A 369 33.50 0.75 -20.66
C TYR A 369 32.71 0.01 -21.74
N VAL A 370 32.03 0.76 -22.59
CA VAL A 370 31.26 0.27 -23.74
C VAL A 370 31.55 1.14 -24.97
N LYS A 371 31.21 0.63 -26.15
CA LYS A 371 31.31 1.40 -27.41
C LYS A 371 30.11 2.36 -27.49
N GLU A 372 30.30 3.47 -28.20
CA GLU A 372 29.23 4.43 -28.52
C GLU A 372 28.00 3.75 -29.15
N SER A 373 28.23 2.78 -30.07
CA SER A 373 27.12 2.03 -30.68
C SER A 373 26.25 1.28 -29.70
N TYR A 374 26.80 0.90 -28.54
CA TYR A 374 26.00 0.29 -27.47
C TYR A 374 25.03 1.31 -26.86
N ILE A 375 25.50 2.57 -26.64
CA ILE A 375 24.67 3.65 -26.08
C ILE A 375 23.59 4.06 -27.09
N ASN A 376 23.93 4.19 -28.37
CA ASN A 376 22.95 4.50 -29.42
C ASN A 376 21.82 3.44 -29.50
N ASN A 377 22.18 2.16 -29.35
CA ASN A 377 21.19 1.09 -29.29
C ASN A 377 20.31 1.16 -27.99
N LEU A 378 20.90 1.64 -26.91
CA LEU A 378 20.20 1.82 -25.64
C LEU A 378 19.14 2.92 -25.75
N ALA A 379 19.50 4.08 -26.32
CA ALA A 379 18.57 5.18 -26.58
C ALA A 379 17.37 4.73 -27.43
N ASN A 380 17.63 3.92 -28.48
CA ASN A 380 16.56 3.39 -29.34
C ASN A 380 15.70 2.30 -28.69
N LYS A 381 16.13 1.73 -27.57
CA LYS A 381 15.44 0.62 -26.88
C LYS A 381 14.05 1.00 -26.34
N TYR A 382 13.88 2.23 -25.91
CA TYR A 382 12.68 2.72 -25.27
C TYR A 382 11.68 3.39 -26.21
N GLY A 383 12.08 3.69 -27.46
CA GLY A 383 11.26 4.31 -28.49
C GLY A 383 11.26 5.84 -28.39
N ASP A 384 10.19 6.46 -28.91
CA ASP A 384 10.03 7.90 -28.89
C ASP A 384 9.54 8.37 -27.52
N THR A 385 9.98 9.55 -27.11
CA THR A 385 9.54 10.19 -25.85
C THR A 385 8.11 10.68 -25.96
N LEU A 386 7.42 10.72 -24.83
CA LEU A 386 6.11 11.37 -24.71
C LEU A 386 6.27 12.89 -24.74
N ARG A 387 5.28 13.58 -25.30
CA ARG A 387 5.18 15.03 -25.29
C ARG A 387 3.95 15.45 -24.51
N PHE A 388 4.05 16.54 -23.78
CA PHE A 388 3.02 17.03 -22.89
C PHE A 388 2.64 18.47 -23.23
N ASN A 389 1.34 18.75 -23.22
CA ASN A 389 0.79 20.09 -23.23
C ASN A 389 0.42 20.45 -21.78
N PHE A 390 1.28 21.23 -21.14
CA PHE A 390 1.08 21.62 -19.75
C PHE A 390 -0.02 22.69 -19.64
N ILE A 391 -0.90 22.50 -18.66
CA ILE A 391 -1.95 23.46 -18.30
C ILE A 391 -1.35 24.49 -17.35
N PRO A 392 -1.44 25.80 -17.61
CA PRO A 392 -0.93 26.82 -16.71
C PRO A 392 -1.51 26.68 -15.30
N VAL A 393 -0.68 26.93 -14.30
CA VAL A 393 -1.11 26.92 -12.88
C VAL A 393 -1.70 28.26 -12.47
N PHE A 394 -1.22 29.33 -13.09
CA PHE A 394 -1.64 30.70 -12.82
C PHE A 394 -2.31 31.29 -14.07
N ASP A 395 -3.46 31.94 -13.89
CA ASP A 395 -4.16 32.71 -14.92
C ASP A 395 -3.58 34.12 -15.03
#